data_25fe24e3d6027cb4f4492bd79c3d1d56
#
_entry.id   25fe24e3d6027cb4f4492bd79c3d1d56
#
_cell.length_a   1.000
_cell.length_b   1.000
_cell.length_c   1.000
_cell.angle_alpha   90.00
_cell.angle_beta   90.00
_cell.angle_gamma   90.00
#
_symmetry.space_group_name_H-M   'P 1'
#
loop_
_entity.id
_entity.type
_entity.pdbx_description
1 polymer ?
#
loop_
_entity_poly.entity_id
_entity_poly.type
_entity_poly.pdbx_seq_one_letter_code
_entity_poly.pdbx_strand_id
1 'polypeptide(L)'
;GTRRSFSLANAPEDDGLLELHIRHVPGGQFTDHVFNAMKPKDIMRISGPYGSFFLRDDEKSAAKPAILLAGGTGFAPIKSLLQHAFKHGVQRQMVLYWGVKTLADLYQAELPAQWQQAQPNFRFIPVLSSSQPDTWPGRSGLVHQAVLDDYADLSGHQVYACGAPPMIDAARRDFQARGLAEDDFFADSFDFQRAQT
;
A
#
# COMPACT_ATOMS: atom_id res chain seq x y z
N GLY A 1 6.29 11.69 25.68
CA GLY A 1 5.78 10.48 25.02
C GLY A 1 6.34 10.33 23.63
N THR A 2 6.47 9.10 23.15
CA THR A 2 6.98 8.83 21.81
C THR A 2 5.90 9.10 20.76
N ARG A 3 6.23 9.86 19.71
CA ARG A 3 5.33 10.13 18.57
C ARG A 3 5.78 9.32 17.36
N ARG A 4 4.82 8.69 16.66
CA ARG A 4 5.04 7.97 15.41
C ARG A 4 3.91 8.28 14.44
N SER A 5 4.24 8.31 13.15
CA SER A 5 3.28 8.47 12.07
C SER A 5 2.87 7.10 11.53
N PHE A 6 1.58 6.95 11.27
CA PHE A 6 1.00 5.76 10.62
C PHE A 6 -0.05 6.20 9.62
N SER A 7 -0.11 5.49 8.50
CA SER A 7 -1.17 5.70 7.52
C SER A 7 -2.48 5.06 8.03
N LEU A 8 -3.61 5.70 7.77
CA LEU A 8 -4.92 5.12 8.03
C LEU A 8 -5.22 4.02 7.04
N ALA A 9 -5.78 2.91 7.52
CA ALA A 9 -6.10 1.73 6.71
C ALA A 9 -7.58 1.61 6.37
N ASN A 10 -8.47 2.32 7.08
CA ASN A 10 -9.90 2.39 6.76
C ASN A 10 -10.20 3.54 5.80
N ALA A 11 -11.27 3.40 5.03
CA ALA A 11 -11.76 4.46 4.15
C ALA A 11 -12.21 5.69 4.96
N PRO A 12 -12.15 6.92 4.39
CA PRO A 12 -12.58 8.15 5.08
C PRO A 12 -14.04 8.11 5.55
N GLU A 13 -14.88 7.35 4.87
CA GLU A 13 -16.31 7.19 5.18
C GLU A 13 -16.57 6.27 6.38
N ASP A 14 -15.56 5.52 6.82
CA ASP A 14 -15.63 4.64 7.99
C ASP A 14 -15.06 5.38 9.21
N ASP A 15 -15.72 6.47 9.59
CA ASP A 15 -15.25 7.43 10.61
C ASP A 15 -15.47 6.97 12.06
N GLY A 16 -16.17 5.86 12.28
CA GLY A 16 -16.42 5.30 13.62
C GLY A 16 -15.20 4.67 14.28
N LEU A 17 -14.17 4.31 13.51
CA LEU A 17 -12.93 3.68 13.98
C LEU A 17 -11.74 4.17 13.16
N LEU A 18 -10.57 4.25 13.83
CA LEU A 18 -9.30 4.46 13.15
C LEU A 18 -8.55 3.12 13.09
N GLU A 19 -8.34 2.61 11.89
CA GLU A 19 -7.60 1.37 11.66
C GLU A 19 -6.15 1.68 11.28
N LEU A 20 -5.19 1.08 12.00
CA LEU A 20 -3.76 1.19 11.73
C LEU A 20 -3.16 -0.20 11.53
N HIS A 21 -2.33 -0.38 10.51
CA HIS A 21 -1.56 -1.59 10.32
C HIS A 21 -0.14 -1.38 10.89
N ILE A 22 0.16 -2.05 11.99
CA ILE A 22 1.41 -1.87 12.70
C ILE A 22 2.23 -3.17 12.62
N ARG A 23 3.41 -3.10 12.02
CA ARG A 23 4.38 -4.20 12.05
C ARG A 23 5.23 -4.09 13.31
N HIS A 24 5.39 -5.21 14.01
CA HIS A 24 6.34 -5.27 15.13
C HIS A 24 7.78 -5.12 14.64
N VAL A 25 8.50 -4.19 15.23
CA VAL A 25 9.95 -4.02 15.04
C VAL A 25 10.59 -4.29 16.39
N PRO A 26 11.24 -5.45 16.58
CA PRO A 26 11.89 -5.78 17.85
C PRO A 26 12.88 -4.71 18.30
N GLY A 27 12.81 -4.29 19.56
CA GLY A 27 13.58 -3.16 20.09
C GLY A 27 13.03 -1.77 19.73
N GLY A 28 11.96 -1.71 18.96
CA GLY A 28 11.27 -0.46 18.66
C GLY A 28 10.38 0.01 19.80
N GLN A 29 10.75 1.10 20.45
CA GLN A 29 10.06 1.59 21.66
C GLN A 29 8.54 1.67 21.54
N PHE A 30 8.00 2.14 20.41
CA PHE A 30 6.56 2.23 20.19
C PHE A 30 5.95 0.87 19.86
N THR A 31 6.54 0.12 18.93
CA THR A 31 5.98 -1.17 18.51
C THR A 31 6.06 -2.22 19.62
N ASP A 32 7.15 -2.25 20.40
CA ASP A 32 7.25 -3.12 21.59
C ASP A 32 6.17 -2.78 22.61
N HIS A 33 5.87 -1.48 22.84
CA HIS A 33 4.77 -1.09 23.70
C HIS A 33 3.41 -1.61 23.18
N VAL A 34 3.14 -1.41 21.88
CA VAL A 34 1.89 -1.87 21.27
C VAL A 34 1.70 -3.38 21.39
N PHE A 35 2.76 -4.16 21.11
CA PHE A 35 2.65 -5.62 21.05
C PHE A 35 2.77 -6.32 22.41
N ASN A 36 3.48 -5.73 23.38
CA ASN A 36 3.81 -6.40 24.62
C ASN A 36 3.12 -5.79 25.85
N ALA A 37 2.69 -4.55 25.81
CA ALA A 37 2.19 -3.83 27.00
C ALA A 37 0.79 -3.24 26.83
N MET A 38 0.41 -2.82 25.62
CA MET A 38 -0.87 -2.17 25.37
C MET A 38 -2.04 -3.12 25.52
N LYS A 39 -3.12 -2.63 26.13
CA LYS A 39 -4.35 -3.39 26.41
C LYS A 39 -5.57 -2.68 25.80
N PRO A 40 -6.66 -3.40 25.53
CA PRO A 40 -7.94 -2.77 25.20
C PRO A 40 -8.34 -1.73 26.24
N LYS A 41 -8.79 -0.57 25.77
CA LYS A 41 -9.16 0.63 26.55
C LYS A 41 -7.99 1.51 27.00
N ASP A 42 -6.75 1.19 26.62
CA ASP A 42 -5.65 2.14 26.83
C ASP A 42 -5.88 3.40 25.99
N ILE A 43 -5.56 4.55 26.58
CA ILE A 43 -5.78 5.84 25.94
C ILE A 43 -4.55 6.23 25.11
N MET A 44 -4.76 6.44 23.82
CA MET A 44 -3.77 7.00 22.93
C MET A 44 -4.18 8.39 22.44
N ARG A 45 -3.20 9.27 22.28
CA ARG A 45 -3.44 10.58 21.66
C ARG A 45 -3.08 10.51 20.18
N ILE A 46 -4.06 10.83 19.33
CA ILE A 46 -3.90 10.85 17.89
C ILE A 46 -4.10 12.29 17.40
N SER A 47 -3.36 12.68 16.35
CA SER A 47 -3.55 13.93 15.63
C SER A 47 -3.47 13.67 14.13
N GLY A 48 -4.38 14.21 13.35
CA GLY A 48 -4.51 14.00 11.92
C GLY A 48 -5.96 14.08 11.44
N PRO A 49 -6.26 13.62 10.23
CA PRO A 49 -5.31 13.09 9.23
C PRO A 49 -4.43 14.19 8.63
N TYR A 50 -3.21 13.83 8.23
CA TYR A 50 -2.27 14.70 7.51
C TYR A 50 -1.80 14.02 6.23
N GLY A 51 -1.26 14.81 5.30
CA GLY A 51 -0.67 14.31 4.06
C GLY A 51 -1.55 14.50 2.85
N SER A 52 -1.01 14.10 1.69
CA SER A 52 -1.62 14.30 0.37
C SER A 52 -1.77 13.00 -0.42
N PHE A 53 -1.65 11.85 0.23
CA PHE A 53 -1.80 10.55 -0.39
C PHE A 53 -3.28 10.13 -0.37
N PHE A 54 -4.01 10.53 -1.41
CA PHE A 54 -5.42 10.21 -1.60
C PHE A 54 -5.71 9.88 -3.06
N LEU A 55 -6.79 9.17 -3.33
CA LEU A 55 -7.21 8.81 -4.68
C LEU A 55 -7.62 10.08 -5.45
N ARG A 56 -7.04 10.27 -6.64
CA ARG A 56 -7.47 11.33 -7.56
C ARG A 56 -8.69 10.83 -8.32
N ASP A 57 -9.81 11.50 -8.16
CA ASP A 57 -11.11 11.15 -8.74
C ASP A 57 -11.68 12.24 -9.67
N ASP A 58 -10.90 13.27 -9.95
CA ASP A 58 -11.25 14.24 -11.00
C ASP A 58 -11.38 13.56 -12.37
N GLU A 59 -12.11 14.20 -13.29
CA GLU A 59 -12.45 13.63 -14.59
C GLU A 59 -11.20 13.13 -15.37
N LYS A 60 -10.11 13.88 -15.33
CA LYS A 60 -8.86 13.53 -16.01
C LYS A 60 -8.20 12.30 -15.39
N SER A 61 -8.21 12.21 -14.08
CA SER A 61 -7.65 11.07 -13.32
C SER A 61 -8.52 9.82 -13.45
N ALA A 62 -9.84 9.98 -13.43
CA ALA A 62 -10.78 8.87 -13.54
C ALA A 62 -10.68 8.14 -14.91
N ALA A 63 -10.22 8.82 -15.96
CA ALA A 63 -10.00 8.22 -17.27
C ALA A 63 -8.76 7.33 -17.36
N LYS A 64 -7.81 7.42 -16.40
CA LYS A 64 -6.56 6.64 -16.39
C LYS A 64 -6.69 5.38 -15.54
N PRO A 65 -6.22 4.22 -16.02
CA PRO A 65 -6.03 3.05 -15.15
C PRO A 65 -5.10 3.36 -13.98
N ALA A 66 -5.37 2.78 -12.83
CA ALA A 66 -4.56 2.98 -11.62
C ALA A 66 -3.80 1.71 -11.24
N ILE A 67 -2.50 1.83 -11.07
CA ILE A 67 -1.64 0.81 -10.48
C ILE A 67 -1.39 1.18 -9.02
N LEU A 68 -1.75 0.29 -8.10
CA LEU A 68 -1.54 0.45 -6.68
C LEU A 68 -0.39 -0.45 -6.26
N LEU A 69 0.69 0.13 -5.75
CA LEU A 69 1.92 -0.57 -5.39
C LEU A 69 2.11 -0.54 -3.87
N ALA A 70 1.93 -1.67 -3.22
CA ALA A 70 2.10 -1.80 -1.78
C ALA A 70 3.34 -2.60 -1.41
N GLY A 71 4.15 -2.09 -0.48
CA GLY A 71 5.27 -2.82 0.14
C GLY A 71 4.99 -3.12 1.61
N GLY A 72 4.84 -4.39 2.00
CA GLY A 72 4.55 -4.78 3.39
C GLY A 72 3.31 -4.07 3.94
N THR A 73 3.47 -3.33 5.05
CA THR A 73 2.38 -2.53 5.66
C THR A 73 1.99 -1.29 4.84
N GLY A 74 2.66 -1.00 3.74
CA GLY A 74 2.20 -0.05 2.73
C GLY A 74 0.83 -0.41 2.13
N PHE A 75 0.37 -1.62 2.37
CA PHE A 75 -1.00 -2.02 2.09
C PHE A 75 -2.05 -1.20 2.85
N ALA A 76 -1.73 -0.66 4.04
CA ALA A 76 -2.68 0.10 4.86
C ALA A 76 -3.34 1.29 4.10
N PRO A 77 -2.60 2.29 3.62
CA PRO A 77 -3.22 3.40 2.88
C PRO A 77 -3.77 2.95 1.52
N ILE A 78 -3.18 1.97 0.87
CA ILE A 78 -3.71 1.38 -0.37
C ILE A 78 -5.08 0.73 -0.13
N LYS A 79 -5.26 0.02 0.99
CA LYS A 79 -6.56 -0.52 1.42
C LYS A 79 -7.59 0.58 1.57
N SER A 80 -7.22 1.68 2.23
CA SER A 80 -8.09 2.86 2.39
C SER A 80 -8.54 3.43 1.03
N LEU A 81 -7.61 3.61 0.07
CA LEU A 81 -7.92 4.10 -1.28
C LEU A 81 -8.87 3.16 -2.02
N LEU A 82 -8.64 1.85 -1.96
CA LEU A 82 -9.47 0.85 -2.64
C LEU A 82 -10.88 0.77 -2.04
N GLN A 83 -11.00 0.75 -0.71
CA GLN A 83 -12.30 0.75 -0.05
C GLN A 83 -13.11 2.01 -0.40
N HIS A 84 -12.47 3.18 -0.41
CA HIS A 84 -13.08 4.42 -0.87
C HIS A 84 -13.55 4.30 -2.32
N ALA A 85 -12.69 3.83 -3.23
CA ALA A 85 -13.02 3.65 -4.64
C ALA A 85 -14.22 2.73 -4.85
N PHE A 86 -14.27 1.61 -4.15
CA PHE A 86 -15.37 0.64 -4.27
C PHE A 86 -16.67 1.20 -3.72
N LYS A 87 -16.63 1.90 -2.59
CA LYS A 87 -17.79 2.53 -1.96
C LYS A 87 -18.42 3.61 -2.85
N HIS A 88 -17.58 4.34 -3.59
CA HIS A 88 -18.02 5.38 -4.53
C HIS A 88 -18.22 4.89 -5.96
N GLY A 89 -18.12 3.58 -6.19
CA GLY A 89 -18.38 2.99 -7.51
C GLY A 89 -17.42 3.47 -8.61
N VAL A 90 -16.15 3.71 -8.28
CA VAL A 90 -15.13 4.13 -9.25
C VAL A 90 -14.95 3.04 -10.31
N GLN A 91 -15.13 3.41 -11.58
CA GLN A 91 -15.19 2.44 -12.69
C GLN A 91 -13.85 2.21 -13.40
N ARG A 92 -12.81 3.02 -13.16
CA ARG A 92 -11.52 2.84 -13.81
C ARG A 92 -10.87 1.50 -13.41
N GLN A 93 -10.06 0.95 -14.31
CA GLN A 93 -9.30 -0.27 -14.02
C GLN A 93 -8.29 0.00 -12.90
N MET A 94 -8.25 -0.88 -11.92
CA MET A 94 -7.34 -0.82 -10.77
C MET A 94 -6.61 -2.16 -10.59
N VAL A 95 -5.30 -2.12 -10.43
CA VAL A 95 -4.49 -3.31 -10.20
C VAL A 95 -3.62 -3.09 -8.97
N LEU A 96 -3.80 -3.95 -7.97
CA LEU A 96 -2.96 -3.96 -6.77
C LEU A 96 -1.81 -4.95 -6.94
N TYR A 97 -0.57 -4.45 -6.89
CA TYR A 97 0.63 -5.24 -6.67
C TYR A 97 1.05 -5.12 -5.20
N TRP A 98 0.99 -6.21 -4.46
CA TRP A 98 1.39 -6.20 -3.05
C TRP A 98 2.64 -7.05 -2.83
N GLY A 99 3.77 -6.37 -2.64
CA GLY A 99 5.08 -6.96 -2.42
C GLY A 99 5.36 -7.18 -0.94
N VAL A 100 5.74 -8.41 -0.61
CA VAL A 100 6.18 -8.79 0.73
C VAL A 100 7.37 -9.74 0.64
N LYS A 101 8.01 -10.03 1.78
CA LYS A 101 9.16 -10.92 1.81
C LYS A 101 8.73 -12.39 1.72
N THR A 102 7.78 -12.80 2.53
CA THR A 102 7.29 -14.18 2.62
C THR A 102 5.76 -14.23 2.57
N LEU A 103 5.20 -15.41 2.34
CA LEU A 103 3.74 -15.60 2.32
C LEU A 103 3.07 -15.17 3.64
N ALA A 104 3.71 -15.41 4.78
CA ALA A 104 3.20 -15.01 6.09
C ALA A 104 3.07 -13.49 6.25
N ASP A 105 3.84 -12.72 5.48
CA ASP A 105 3.78 -11.25 5.50
C ASP A 105 2.58 -10.69 4.73
N LEU A 106 1.85 -11.51 3.94
CA LEU A 106 0.57 -11.16 3.31
C LEU A 106 -0.58 -11.30 4.33
N TYR A 107 -0.53 -10.52 5.38
CA TYR A 107 -1.33 -10.66 6.60
C TYR A 107 -2.85 -10.48 6.44
N GLN A 108 -3.33 -10.03 5.28
CA GLN A 108 -4.75 -9.87 4.91
C GLN A 108 -4.99 -10.25 3.43
N ALA A 109 -4.30 -11.26 2.91
CA ALA A 109 -4.39 -11.62 1.48
C ALA A 109 -5.80 -11.99 1.02
N GLU A 110 -6.63 -12.51 1.93
CA GLU A 110 -8.01 -12.88 1.63
C GLU A 110 -8.86 -11.67 1.24
N LEU A 111 -8.58 -10.49 1.82
CA LEU A 111 -9.38 -9.29 1.60
C LEU A 111 -9.28 -8.81 0.13
N PRO A 112 -8.10 -8.55 -0.45
CA PRO A 112 -8.01 -8.19 -1.87
C PRO A 112 -8.42 -9.34 -2.81
N ALA A 113 -8.30 -10.59 -2.41
CA ALA A 113 -8.83 -11.72 -3.18
C ALA A 113 -10.37 -11.71 -3.25
N GLN A 114 -11.04 -11.38 -2.16
CA GLN A 114 -12.51 -11.17 -2.14
C GLN A 114 -12.92 -9.97 -3.00
N TRP A 115 -12.18 -8.86 -2.93
CA TRP A 115 -12.46 -7.70 -3.77
C TRP A 115 -12.33 -8.03 -5.26
N GLN A 116 -11.34 -8.81 -5.66
CA GLN A 116 -11.18 -9.24 -7.05
C GLN A 116 -12.38 -10.06 -7.56
N GLN A 117 -13.03 -10.82 -6.68
CA GLN A 117 -14.25 -11.55 -7.03
C GLN A 117 -15.47 -10.64 -7.14
N ALA A 118 -15.53 -9.58 -6.31
CA ALA A 118 -16.68 -8.69 -6.22
C ALA A 118 -16.61 -7.49 -7.19
N GLN A 119 -15.41 -7.09 -7.62
CA GLN A 119 -15.17 -5.88 -8.40
C GLN A 119 -14.56 -6.24 -9.76
N PRO A 120 -15.32 -6.18 -10.87
CA PRO A 120 -14.84 -6.61 -12.19
C PRO A 120 -13.70 -5.75 -12.76
N ASN A 121 -13.54 -4.52 -12.26
CA ASN A 121 -12.49 -3.59 -12.64
C ASN A 121 -11.27 -3.62 -11.70
N PHE A 122 -11.17 -4.63 -10.81
CA PHE A 122 -10.05 -4.76 -9.88
C PHE A 122 -9.32 -6.09 -10.05
N ARG A 123 -7.99 -6.04 -9.98
CA ARG A 123 -7.11 -7.22 -9.97
C ARG A 123 -6.14 -7.14 -8.80
N PHE A 124 -5.82 -8.31 -8.23
CA PHE A 124 -4.84 -8.46 -7.16
C PHE A 124 -3.68 -9.36 -7.60
N ILE A 125 -2.47 -8.88 -7.47
CA ILE A 125 -1.22 -9.57 -7.82
C ILE A 125 -0.29 -9.55 -6.61
N PRO A 126 -0.26 -10.63 -5.81
CA PRO A 126 0.70 -10.77 -4.72
C PRO A 126 2.09 -11.10 -5.27
N VAL A 127 3.12 -10.48 -4.68
CA VAL A 127 4.52 -10.63 -5.09
C VAL A 127 5.40 -10.97 -3.89
N LEU A 128 6.15 -12.07 -3.95
CA LEU A 128 7.07 -12.49 -2.89
C LEU A 128 8.51 -12.24 -3.29
N SER A 129 9.28 -11.51 -2.47
CA SER A 129 10.67 -11.18 -2.77
C SER A 129 11.68 -12.25 -2.34
N SER A 130 11.31 -13.18 -1.47
CA SER A 130 12.11 -14.36 -1.16
C SER A 130 11.74 -15.51 -2.08
N SER A 131 12.71 -16.40 -2.38
CA SER A 131 12.41 -17.62 -3.11
C SER A 131 11.36 -18.45 -2.36
N GLN A 132 10.34 -18.89 -3.07
CA GLN A 132 9.24 -19.66 -2.54
C GLN A 132 9.29 -21.08 -3.12
N PRO A 133 8.69 -22.06 -2.43
CA PRO A 133 8.55 -23.39 -2.98
C PRO A 133 7.73 -23.37 -4.27
N ASP A 134 7.88 -24.41 -5.09
CA ASP A 134 7.24 -24.60 -6.40
C ASP A 134 5.70 -24.47 -6.39
N THR A 135 5.10 -24.42 -5.21
CA THR A 135 3.65 -24.27 -5.00
C THR A 135 3.15 -22.82 -4.95
N TRP A 136 4.04 -21.82 -5.07
CA TRP A 136 3.60 -20.42 -5.06
C TRP A 136 2.97 -20.01 -6.39
N PRO A 137 1.66 -19.71 -6.46
CA PRO A 137 0.99 -19.37 -7.72
C PRO A 137 1.11 -17.89 -8.11
N GLY A 138 1.67 -17.05 -7.21
CA GLY A 138 1.85 -15.60 -7.45
C GLY A 138 3.17 -15.26 -8.11
N ARG A 139 3.47 -13.98 -8.15
CA ARG A 139 4.73 -13.46 -8.71
C ARG A 139 5.86 -13.55 -7.69
N SER A 140 7.08 -13.71 -8.18
CA SER A 140 8.31 -13.70 -7.36
C SER A 140 9.23 -12.57 -7.80
N GLY A 141 9.99 -12.01 -6.84
CA GLY A 141 10.92 -10.93 -7.10
C GLY A 141 10.49 -9.58 -6.49
N LEU A 142 10.98 -8.49 -7.06
CA LEU A 142 10.67 -7.13 -6.58
C LEU A 142 9.31 -6.67 -7.14
N VAL A 143 8.49 -6.07 -6.30
CA VAL A 143 7.12 -5.70 -6.65
C VAL A 143 7.03 -4.71 -7.80
N HIS A 144 7.95 -3.73 -7.91
CA HIS A 144 7.97 -2.81 -9.04
C HIS A 144 8.40 -3.50 -10.34
N GLN A 145 9.27 -4.52 -10.25
CA GLN A 145 9.65 -5.30 -11.42
C GLN A 145 8.47 -6.10 -11.97
N ALA A 146 7.63 -6.67 -11.10
CA ALA A 146 6.42 -7.35 -11.53
C ALA A 146 5.46 -6.44 -12.32
N VAL A 147 5.40 -5.14 -11.99
CA VAL A 147 4.67 -4.14 -12.79
C VAL A 147 5.32 -3.97 -14.17
N LEU A 148 6.66 -3.84 -14.24
CA LEU A 148 7.38 -3.65 -15.50
C LEU A 148 7.32 -4.86 -16.43
N ASP A 149 7.15 -6.05 -15.86
CA ASP A 149 6.95 -7.29 -16.64
C ASP A 149 5.56 -7.33 -17.29
N ASP A 150 4.56 -6.71 -16.65
CA ASP A 150 3.18 -6.67 -17.15
C ASP A 150 2.90 -5.45 -18.05
N TYR A 151 3.66 -4.36 -17.90
CA TYR A 151 3.45 -3.10 -18.64
C TYR A 151 4.72 -2.64 -19.35
N ALA A 152 4.72 -2.71 -20.66
CA ALA A 152 5.80 -2.17 -21.49
C ALA A 152 5.78 -0.64 -21.58
N ASP A 153 4.59 -0.03 -21.43
CA ASP A 153 4.35 1.41 -21.46
C ASP A 153 3.41 1.80 -20.32
N LEU A 154 3.77 2.82 -19.56
CA LEU A 154 3.03 3.36 -18.44
C LEU A 154 2.51 4.77 -18.70
N SER A 155 2.67 5.33 -19.89
CA SER A 155 2.34 6.72 -20.23
C SER A 155 0.88 7.11 -19.99
N GLY A 156 -0.03 6.14 -20.02
CA GLY A 156 -1.47 6.36 -19.78
C GLY A 156 -1.96 5.99 -18.37
N HIS A 157 -1.06 5.70 -17.43
CA HIS A 157 -1.43 5.20 -16.11
C HIS A 157 -1.24 6.24 -15.00
N GLN A 158 -1.89 5.99 -13.88
CA GLN A 158 -1.55 6.58 -12.59
C GLN A 158 -1.00 5.51 -11.64
N VAL A 159 -0.02 5.87 -10.82
CA VAL A 159 0.58 4.97 -9.83
C VAL A 159 0.40 5.54 -8.43
N TYR A 160 -0.10 4.71 -7.52
CA TYR A 160 -0.19 5.00 -6.08
C TYR A 160 0.71 4.02 -5.34
N ALA A 161 1.85 4.48 -4.85
CA ALA A 161 2.87 3.64 -4.26
C ALA A 161 3.06 3.93 -2.77
N CYS A 162 3.02 2.89 -1.93
CA CYS A 162 3.31 3.01 -0.50
C CYS A 162 4.20 1.88 0.00
N GLY A 163 5.27 2.25 0.73
CA GLY A 163 6.23 1.29 1.28
C GLY A 163 7.57 1.91 1.65
N ALA A 164 8.61 1.07 1.72
CA ALA A 164 9.96 1.51 2.07
C ALA A 164 10.56 2.45 1.00
N PRO A 165 11.32 3.48 1.41
CA PRO A 165 11.93 4.45 0.49
C PRO A 165 12.68 3.82 -0.69
N PRO A 166 13.54 2.79 -0.53
CA PRO A 166 14.23 2.19 -1.67
C PRO A 166 13.29 1.57 -2.72
N MET A 167 12.13 1.04 -2.28
CA MET A 167 11.12 0.50 -3.19
C MET A 167 10.44 1.64 -3.98
N ILE A 168 10.09 2.72 -3.30
CA ILE A 168 9.44 3.90 -3.91
C ILE A 168 10.38 4.55 -4.94
N ASP A 169 11.67 4.73 -4.57
CA ASP A 169 12.67 5.35 -5.44
C ASP A 169 12.92 4.51 -6.70
N ALA A 170 13.05 3.18 -6.53
CA ALA A 170 13.20 2.25 -7.65
C ALA A 170 11.97 2.29 -8.57
N ALA A 171 10.76 2.21 -7.99
CA ALA A 171 9.52 2.27 -8.75
C ALA A 171 9.39 3.58 -9.53
N ARG A 172 9.64 4.74 -8.90
CA ARG A 172 9.58 6.06 -9.54
C ARG A 172 10.50 6.12 -10.75
N ARG A 173 11.79 5.80 -10.55
CA ARG A 173 12.81 5.84 -11.61
C ARG A 173 12.44 4.93 -12.78
N ASP A 174 12.09 3.69 -12.48
CA ASP A 174 11.90 2.66 -13.50
C ASP A 174 10.56 2.83 -14.25
N PHE A 175 9.51 3.34 -13.57
CA PHE A 175 8.22 3.63 -14.21
C PHE A 175 8.28 4.89 -15.08
N GLN A 176 9.03 5.91 -14.67
CA GLN A 176 9.30 7.09 -15.53
C GLN A 176 10.08 6.68 -16.78
N ALA A 177 11.02 5.76 -16.67
CA ALA A 177 11.72 5.20 -17.83
C ALA A 177 10.78 4.41 -18.78
N ARG A 178 9.58 4.02 -18.33
CA ARG A 178 8.51 3.40 -19.13
C ARG A 178 7.38 4.38 -19.47
N GLY A 179 7.67 5.68 -19.45
CA GLY A 179 6.76 6.73 -19.91
C GLY A 179 5.76 7.25 -18.87
N LEU A 180 5.79 6.80 -17.61
CA LEU A 180 4.93 7.37 -16.58
C LEU A 180 5.25 8.84 -16.36
N ALA A 181 4.23 9.71 -16.43
CA ALA A 181 4.40 11.13 -16.14
C ALA A 181 4.70 11.34 -14.64
N GLU A 182 5.54 12.33 -14.33
CA GLU A 182 5.90 12.65 -12.95
C GLU A 182 4.68 12.96 -12.07
N ASP A 183 3.74 13.72 -12.60
CA ASP A 183 2.50 14.13 -11.94
C ASP A 183 1.49 12.98 -11.75
N ASP A 184 1.72 11.83 -12.38
CA ASP A 184 0.89 10.64 -12.25
C ASP A 184 1.48 9.60 -11.27
N PHE A 185 2.59 9.92 -10.59
CA PHE A 185 3.20 9.09 -9.56
C PHE A 185 2.99 9.66 -8.16
N PHE A 186 2.06 9.10 -7.42
CA PHE A 186 1.73 9.47 -6.05
C PHE A 186 2.38 8.47 -5.08
N ALA A 187 3.10 8.97 -4.08
CA ALA A 187 3.79 8.09 -3.15
C ALA A 187 3.67 8.55 -1.69
N ASP A 188 3.59 7.55 -0.79
CA ASP A 188 3.75 7.70 0.65
C ASP A 188 4.88 6.75 1.10
N SER A 189 6.03 7.31 1.50
CA SER A 189 7.18 6.52 1.90
C SER A 189 7.34 6.48 3.42
N PHE A 190 7.62 5.28 3.95
CA PHE A 190 7.83 5.09 5.38
C PHE A 190 9.26 5.45 5.77
N ASP A 191 9.46 6.64 6.35
CA ASP A 191 10.71 6.97 7.03
C ASP A 191 10.80 6.18 8.34
N PHE A 192 11.58 5.10 8.32
CA PHE A 192 12.01 4.45 9.55
C PHE A 192 12.99 5.37 10.27
N GLN A 193 12.51 6.15 11.24
CA GLN A 193 13.42 6.85 12.14
C GLN A 193 14.28 5.80 12.85
N ARG A 194 15.55 5.68 12.44
CA ARG A 194 16.54 4.97 13.22
C ARG A 194 16.58 5.63 14.60
N ALA A 195 16.52 4.82 15.66
CA ALA A 195 16.79 5.32 16.99
C ALA A 195 18.10 6.09 16.92
N GLN A 196 18.07 7.38 17.26
CA GLN A 196 19.32 8.12 17.48
C GLN A 196 19.95 7.49 18.72
N THR A 197 21.06 6.79 18.49
CA THR A 197 21.97 6.27 19.53
C THR A 197 22.62 7.42 20.26
#